data_1bc2fa504c36723fb8be41bc2cd8ea16
#
_entry.id   1bc2fa504c36723fb8be41bc2cd8ea16
#
_cell.length_a   1.000
_cell.length_b   1.000
_cell.length_c   1.000
_cell.angle_alpha   90.00
_cell.angle_beta   90.00
_cell.angle_gamma   90.00
#
_symmetry.space_group_name_H-M   'P 1'
#
loop_
_entity.id
_entity.type
_entity.pdbx_description
1 polymer ?
#
loop_
_entity_poly.entity_id
_entity_poly.type
_entity_poly.pdbx_seq_one_letter_code
_entity_poly.pdbx_strand_id
1 'polypeptide(L)'
;MNTKPSDGVEDPRLFRRALGNFATGVTVMTACGPDGQQVGVTANSFNSVSLEPPLILWSIDKRSGSYPVFAAASHFAVNILAADQITLSNRFARPSDDRFAGVPHTQGAGGAPLLEDCAARFQCERYAIHDGGDHWIMLGKVVALDDVGRAPLLYHQGSYAMALPHSLQQKKELPTESDSRLQKRLVNNIYYLLTQAVRTYQHRYQPRQLATGLRTSEARMLLVLEDGLDLAALHGAVNMPEREVEQAVEILLRKELISLQDQHYRLTEQGHLQAEALHDLAEQQQQELLGSFDAEQVAVLKNILQSIIRQR
;
A
#
# COMPACT_ATOMS: atom_id res chain seq x y z
N MET A 1 22.79 -17.53 -6.24
CA MET A 1 22.16 -18.68 -6.93
C MET A 1 21.51 -18.16 -8.21
N ASN A 2 22.02 -18.54 -9.38
CA ASN A 2 21.42 -18.24 -10.68
C ASN A 2 20.21 -19.16 -10.87
N THR A 3 19.02 -18.72 -10.49
CA THR A 3 17.78 -19.38 -10.88
C THR A 3 17.57 -19.18 -12.38
N LYS A 4 17.37 -20.26 -13.11
CA LYS A 4 17.04 -20.21 -14.54
C LYS A 4 15.76 -19.39 -14.72
N PRO A 5 15.63 -18.53 -15.76
CA PRO A 5 14.48 -17.63 -15.93
C PRO A 5 13.12 -18.33 -16.04
N SER A 6 13.06 -19.63 -16.32
CA SER A 6 11.83 -20.41 -16.50
C SER A 6 11.19 -20.91 -15.19
N ASP A 7 11.93 -20.98 -14.08
CA ASP A 7 11.46 -21.66 -12.87
C ASP A 7 10.51 -20.81 -12.00
N GLY A 8 10.34 -19.53 -12.30
CA GLY A 8 9.55 -18.61 -11.49
C GLY A 8 8.08 -18.43 -11.92
N VAL A 9 7.74 -18.75 -13.17
CA VAL A 9 6.38 -18.51 -13.70
C VAL A 9 5.41 -19.61 -13.24
N GLU A 10 5.90 -20.83 -13.03
CA GLU A 10 5.10 -21.97 -12.57
C GLU A 10 4.80 -21.91 -11.05
N ASP A 11 5.56 -21.11 -10.26
CA ASP A 11 5.25 -20.85 -8.87
C ASP A 11 4.40 -19.57 -8.73
N PRO A 12 3.07 -19.71 -8.45
CA PRO A 12 2.18 -18.56 -8.33
C PRO A 12 2.63 -17.54 -7.27
N ARG A 13 3.43 -17.97 -6.30
CA ARG A 13 3.94 -17.13 -5.22
C ARG A 13 5.09 -16.26 -5.69
N LEU A 14 6.03 -16.83 -6.44
CA LEU A 14 7.13 -16.06 -7.05
C LEU A 14 6.58 -15.08 -8.09
N PHE A 15 5.59 -15.50 -8.88
CA PHE A 15 4.92 -14.62 -9.83
C PHE A 15 4.23 -13.45 -9.13
N ARG A 16 3.40 -13.70 -8.12
CA ARG A 16 2.76 -12.65 -7.31
C ARG A 16 3.80 -11.75 -6.63
N ARG A 17 4.90 -12.33 -6.17
CA ARG A 17 6.02 -11.59 -5.60
C ARG A 17 6.63 -10.61 -6.61
N ALA A 18 6.86 -11.04 -7.84
CA ALA A 18 7.38 -10.18 -8.90
C ALA A 18 6.41 -9.04 -9.23
N LEU A 19 5.09 -9.34 -9.34
CA LEU A 19 4.03 -8.34 -9.54
C LEU A 19 3.98 -7.31 -8.40
N GLY A 20 4.26 -7.70 -7.17
CA GLY A 20 4.28 -6.79 -6.01
C GLY A 20 5.33 -5.68 -6.09
N ASN A 21 6.32 -5.77 -6.99
CA ASN A 21 7.26 -4.65 -7.24
C ASN A 21 6.62 -3.49 -8.01
N PHE A 22 5.47 -3.71 -8.66
CA PHE A 22 4.71 -2.65 -9.29
C PHE A 22 3.83 -1.97 -8.24
N ALA A 23 4.21 -0.75 -7.82
CA ALA A 23 3.42 0.06 -6.90
C ALA A 23 2.15 0.52 -7.60
N THR A 24 1.00 0.30 -6.96
CA THR A 24 -0.32 0.68 -7.48
C THR A 24 -1.03 1.63 -6.53
N GLY A 25 -2.05 2.32 -7.03
CA GLY A 25 -3.10 2.90 -6.19
C GLY A 25 -3.97 1.78 -5.59
N VAL A 26 -4.75 2.15 -4.57
CA VAL A 26 -5.80 1.31 -4.00
C VAL A 26 -7.15 1.91 -4.34
N THR A 27 -8.05 1.10 -4.88
CA THR A 27 -9.39 1.52 -5.25
C THR A 27 -10.45 0.65 -4.57
N VAL A 28 -11.63 1.20 -4.35
CA VAL A 28 -12.85 0.41 -4.11
C VAL A 28 -13.74 0.55 -5.32
N MET A 29 -13.95 -0.57 -6.02
CA MET A 29 -14.89 -0.66 -7.12
C MET A 29 -16.27 -0.90 -6.57
N THR A 30 -17.26 -0.12 -7.01
CA THR A 30 -18.64 -0.21 -6.51
C THR A 30 -19.64 -0.29 -7.66
N ALA A 31 -20.72 -1.02 -7.46
CA ALA A 31 -21.82 -1.10 -8.40
C ALA A 31 -23.15 -1.30 -7.67
N CYS A 32 -24.26 -1.02 -8.39
CA CYS A 32 -25.60 -1.33 -7.96
C CYS A 32 -26.27 -2.20 -9.03
N GLY A 33 -26.75 -3.38 -8.64
CA GLY A 33 -27.48 -4.28 -9.50
C GLY A 33 -28.87 -3.75 -9.86
N PRO A 34 -29.52 -4.36 -10.87
CA PRO A 34 -30.90 -3.99 -11.26
C PRO A 34 -31.92 -4.17 -10.14
N ASP A 35 -31.65 -5.03 -9.19
CA ASP A 35 -32.45 -5.30 -7.98
C ASP A 35 -32.17 -4.34 -6.81
N GLY A 36 -31.28 -3.37 -7.01
CA GLY A 36 -30.86 -2.42 -5.99
C GLY A 36 -29.75 -2.96 -5.06
N GLN A 37 -29.25 -4.16 -5.27
CA GLN A 37 -28.14 -4.72 -4.49
C GLN A 37 -26.87 -3.91 -4.75
N GLN A 38 -26.32 -3.30 -3.70
CA GLN A 38 -25.03 -2.61 -3.75
C GLN A 38 -23.89 -3.58 -3.44
N VAL A 39 -22.82 -3.50 -4.20
CA VAL A 39 -21.58 -4.25 -3.97
C VAL A 39 -20.36 -3.33 -4.02
N GLY A 40 -19.32 -3.72 -3.29
CA GLY A 40 -18.03 -3.04 -3.31
C GLY A 40 -16.88 -4.04 -3.14
N VAL A 41 -15.77 -3.83 -3.84
CA VAL A 41 -14.58 -4.69 -3.79
C VAL A 41 -13.33 -3.83 -3.85
N THR A 42 -12.40 -4.04 -2.91
CA THR A 42 -11.08 -3.43 -2.98
C THR A 42 -10.27 -4.06 -4.09
N ALA A 43 -9.72 -3.24 -4.96
CA ALA A 43 -8.91 -3.65 -6.09
C ALA A 43 -7.70 -2.73 -6.28
N ASN A 44 -6.60 -3.31 -6.75
CA ASN A 44 -5.40 -2.58 -7.17
C ASN A 44 -5.07 -2.82 -8.66
N SER A 45 -5.98 -3.48 -9.38
CA SER A 45 -5.85 -3.79 -10.80
C SER A 45 -6.34 -2.67 -11.73
N PHE A 46 -6.78 -1.54 -11.15
CA PHE A 46 -7.24 -0.37 -11.93
C PHE A 46 -6.12 0.21 -12.79
N ASN A 47 -6.43 0.47 -14.07
CA ASN A 47 -5.52 1.14 -15.00
C ASN A 47 -6.29 1.95 -16.06
N SER A 48 -5.64 2.99 -16.61
CA SER A 48 -6.13 3.72 -17.77
C SER A 48 -5.91 2.90 -19.05
N VAL A 49 -6.82 3.04 -20.03
CA VAL A 49 -6.75 2.34 -21.32
C VAL A 49 -6.68 3.33 -22.48
N SER A 50 -7.58 4.31 -22.54
CA SER A 50 -7.70 5.24 -23.67
C SER A 50 -8.22 6.59 -23.17
N LEU A 51 -7.85 7.65 -23.86
CA LEU A 51 -8.40 8.99 -23.66
C LEU A 51 -9.56 9.28 -24.61
N GLU A 52 -9.60 8.66 -25.78
CA GLU A 52 -10.67 8.84 -26.76
C GLU A 52 -11.04 7.51 -27.40
N PRO A 53 -12.20 6.91 -27.03
CA PRO A 53 -13.04 7.30 -25.90
C PRO A 53 -12.32 7.12 -24.55
N PRO A 54 -12.76 7.80 -23.48
CA PRO A 54 -12.12 7.68 -22.15
C PRO A 54 -12.44 6.33 -21.53
N LEU A 55 -11.49 5.41 -21.61
CA LEU A 55 -11.64 4.03 -21.12
C LEU A 55 -10.66 3.73 -19.98
N ILE A 56 -11.17 2.97 -19.03
CA ILE A 56 -10.39 2.38 -17.93
C ILE A 56 -10.64 0.87 -17.89
N LEU A 57 -9.72 0.14 -17.23
CA LEU A 57 -9.92 -1.26 -16.92
C LEU A 57 -9.66 -1.55 -15.44
N TRP A 58 -10.22 -2.66 -14.98
CA TRP A 58 -9.87 -3.34 -13.74
C TRP A 58 -10.22 -4.83 -13.85
N SER A 59 -9.75 -5.64 -12.91
CA SER A 59 -9.99 -7.08 -12.94
C SER A 59 -10.60 -7.57 -11.64
N ILE A 60 -11.55 -8.52 -11.74
CA ILE A 60 -12.23 -9.16 -10.61
C ILE A 60 -12.08 -10.69 -10.71
N ASP A 61 -11.75 -11.33 -9.58
CA ASP A 61 -11.65 -12.80 -9.49
C ASP A 61 -13.00 -13.44 -9.90
N LYS A 62 -12.96 -14.46 -10.75
CA LYS A 62 -14.15 -15.19 -11.24
C LYS A 62 -14.96 -15.81 -10.09
N ARG A 63 -14.32 -16.10 -8.95
CA ARG A 63 -14.95 -16.65 -7.74
C ARG A 63 -15.55 -15.58 -6.83
N SER A 64 -15.38 -14.30 -7.16
CA SER A 64 -15.92 -13.21 -6.33
C SER A 64 -17.45 -13.25 -6.32
N GLY A 65 -18.07 -13.34 -5.16
CA GLY A 65 -19.53 -13.26 -4.99
C GLY A 65 -20.12 -11.91 -5.45
N SER A 66 -19.30 -10.87 -5.61
CA SER A 66 -19.74 -9.57 -6.12
C SER A 66 -19.78 -9.53 -7.67
N TYR A 67 -19.10 -10.44 -8.37
CA TYR A 67 -19.03 -10.42 -9.84
C TYR A 67 -20.40 -10.43 -10.52
N PRO A 68 -21.39 -11.27 -10.13
CA PRO A 68 -22.71 -11.29 -10.79
C PRO A 68 -23.39 -9.92 -10.78
N VAL A 69 -23.24 -9.14 -9.71
CA VAL A 69 -23.81 -7.79 -9.61
C VAL A 69 -23.08 -6.83 -10.55
N PHE A 70 -21.74 -6.86 -10.58
CA PHE A 70 -20.95 -6.05 -11.53
C PHE A 70 -21.28 -6.42 -13.00
N ALA A 71 -21.48 -7.69 -13.28
CA ALA A 71 -21.83 -8.16 -14.62
C ALA A 71 -23.25 -7.76 -15.05
N ALA A 72 -24.19 -7.63 -14.11
CA ALA A 72 -25.57 -7.20 -14.37
C ALA A 72 -25.73 -5.67 -14.39
N ALA A 73 -24.93 -4.96 -13.62
CA ALA A 73 -24.99 -3.50 -13.50
C ALA A 73 -24.62 -2.82 -14.84
N SER A 74 -25.36 -1.77 -15.21
CA SER A 74 -25.05 -0.96 -16.40
C SER A 74 -23.86 -0.02 -16.17
N HIS A 75 -23.63 0.37 -14.90
CA HIS A 75 -22.56 1.27 -14.50
C HIS A 75 -21.83 0.73 -13.27
N PHE A 76 -20.63 1.20 -13.10
CA PHE A 76 -19.85 1.02 -11.86
C PHE A 76 -19.05 2.28 -11.54
N ALA A 77 -18.60 2.39 -10.30
CA ALA A 77 -17.71 3.49 -9.90
C ALA A 77 -16.36 2.98 -9.44
N VAL A 78 -15.33 3.76 -9.71
CA VAL A 78 -13.96 3.61 -9.20
C VAL A 78 -13.75 4.67 -8.14
N ASN A 79 -13.57 4.27 -6.89
CA ASN A 79 -13.25 5.16 -5.77
C ASN A 79 -11.77 5.00 -5.45
N ILE A 80 -10.92 5.95 -5.88
CA ILE A 80 -9.49 5.94 -5.55
C ILE A 80 -9.33 6.40 -4.10
N LEU A 81 -8.88 5.50 -3.23
CA LEU A 81 -8.80 5.78 -1.80
C LEU A 81 -7.71 6.80 -1.47
N ALA A 82 -8.00 7.67 -0.51
CA ALA A 82 -7.04 8.57 0.09
C ALA A 82 -6.14 7.84 1.09
N ALA A 83 -4.97 8.39 1.37
CA ALA A 83 -3.89 7.77 2.17
C ALA A 83 -4.33 7.40 3.60
N ASP A 84 -5.35 8.03 4.15
CA ASP A 84 -5.92 7.77 5.48
C ASP A 84 -7.09 6.76 5.47
N GLN A 85 -7.50 6.24 4.30
CA GLN A 85 -8.62 5.32 4.14
C GLN A 85 -8.22 3.83 4.19
N ILE A 86 -7.19 3.46 4.95
CA ILE A 86 -6.75 2.06 5.12
C ILE A 86 -7.88 1.18 5.66
N THR A 87 -8.62 1.66 6.66
CA THR A 87 -9.75 0.92 7.25
C THR A 87 -10.83 0.61 6.22
N LEU A 88 -11.11 1.55 5.31
CA LEU A 88 -12.05 1.38 4.23
C LEU A 88 -11.57 0.33 3.21
N SER A 89 -10.29 0.39 2.84
CA SER A 89 -9.65 -0.62 2.00
C SER A 89 -9.81 -2.03 2.57
N ASN A 90 -9.48 -2.22 3.84
CA ASN A 90 -9.60 -3.52 4.51
C ASN A 90 -11.05 -4.02 4.57
N ARG A 91 -12.01 -3.12 4.80
CA ARG A 91 -13.43 -3.46 4.87
C ARG A 91 -13.96 -4.02 3.56
N PHE A 92 -13.64 -3.42 2.42
CA PHE A 92 -14.08 -3.86 1.11
C PHE A 92 -13.22 -5.01 0.53
N ALA A 93 -12.09 -5.34 1.14
CA ALA A 93 -11.28 -6.49 0.78
C ALA A 93 -11.83 -7.82 1.31
N ARG A 94 -12.70 -7.79 2.34
CA ARG A 94 -13.24 -8.97 3.01
C ARG A 94 -14.65 -9.32 2.50
N PRO A 95 -15.03 -10.61 2.48
CA PRO A 95 -16.42 -11.01 2.37
C PRO A 95 -17.22 -10.47 3.58
N SER A 96 -18.33 -9.81 3.33
CA SER A 96 -19.28 -9.36 4.34
C SER A 96 -20.61 -9.08 3.68
N ASP A 97 -21.70 -9.36 4.35
CA ASP A 97 -23.06 -9.14 3.84
C ASP A 97 -23.44 -7.64 3.89
N ASP A 98 -22.78 -6.86 4.76
CA ASP A 98 -23.06 -5.43 4.92
C ASP A 98 -21.78 -4.59 4.93
N ARG A 99 -21.13 -4.50 3.75
CA ARG A 99 -19.91 -3.69 3.60
C ARG A 99 -20.16 -2.19 3.67
N PHE A 100 -21.39 -1.73 3.39
CA PHE A 100 -21.75 -0.32 3.33
C PHE A 100 -22.30 0.23 4.65
N ALA A 101 -22.60 -0.61 5.66
CA ALA A 101 -23.12 -0.14 6.95
C ALA A 101 -22.21 0.92 7.58
N GLY A 102 -22.75 2.12 7.80
CA GLY A 102 -22.00 3.23 8.38
C GLY A 102 -20.87 3.79 7.49
N VAL A 103 -20.80 3.42 6.20
CA VAL A 103 -19.88 4.02 5.24
C VAL A 103 -20.58 5.17 4.51
N PRO A 104 -20.13 6.41 4.69
CA PRO A 104 -20.69 7.56 3.98
C PRO A 104 -20.48 7.43 2.47
N HIS A 105 -21.57 7.53 1.71
CA HIS A 105 -21.53 7.48 0.25
C HIS A 105 -22.78 8.15 -0.36
N THR A 106 -22.64 8.56 -1.60
CA THR A 106 -23.75 9.08 -2.43
C THR A 106 -23.99 8.14 -3.60
N GLN A 107 -25.12 8.31 -4.29
CA GLN A 107 -25.42 7.53 -5.50
C GLN A 107 -24.89 8.24 -6.75
N GLY A 108 -24.10 7.53 -7.56
CA GLY A 108 -23.64 7.97 -8.85
C GLY A 108 -24.45 7.39 -10.02
N ALA A 109 -23.86 7.41 -11.21
CA ALA A 109 -24.44 6.86 -12.43
C ALA A 109 -24.85 5.39 -12.21
N GLY A 110 -26.05 5.03 -12.65
CA GLY A 110 -26.60 3.69 -12.48
C GLY A 110 -26.78 3.26 -11.02
N GLY A 111 -26.83 4.18 -10.08
CA GLY A 111 -26.95 3.90 -8.64
C GLY A 111 -25.64 3.40 -7.98
N ALA A 112 -24.52 3.38 -8.69
CA ALA A 112 -23.24 2.94 -8.15
C ALA A 112 -22.82 3.82 -6.95
N PRO A 113 -22.47 3.25 -5.78
CA PRO A 113 -22.04 4.01 -4.63
C PRO A 113 -20.76 4.82 -4.87
N LEU A 114 -20.78 6.12 -4.57
CA LEU A 114 -19.62 7.01 -4.57
C LEU A 114 -19.18 7.25 -3.14
N LEU A 115 -18.07 6.65 -2.73
CA LEU A 115 -17.58 6.76 -1.36
C LEU A 115 -17.06 8.18 -1.09
N GLU A 116 -17.29 8.67 0.12
CA GLU A 116 -16.84 10.00 0.52
C GLU A 116 -15.34 10.02 0.83
N ASP A 117 -14.75 11.20 0.80
CA ASP A 117 -13.36 11.50 1.14
C ASP A 117 -12.28 10.75 0.31
N CYS A 118 -12.64 10.18 -0.82
CA CYS A 118 -11.69 9.56 -1.75
C CYS A 118 -10.78 10.61 -2.41
N ALA A 119 -9.62 10.19 -2.89
CA ALA A 119 -8.70 11.06 -3.63
C ALA A 119 -9.29 11.50 -4.98
N ALA A 120 -9.92 10.57 -5.69
CA ALA A 120 -10.69 10.83 -6.91
C ALA A 120 -11.75 9.74 -7.10
N ARG A 121 -12.79 10.02 -7.89
CA ARG A 121 -13.84 9.06 -8.23
C ARG A 121 -14.13 9.12 -9.72
N PHE A 122 -14.33 7.95 -10.35
CA PHE A 122 -14.76 7.84 -11.73
C PHE A 122 -16.09 7.09 -11.78
N GLN A 123 -17.04 7.61 -12.52
CA GLN A 123 -18.30 6.93 -12.81
C GLN A 123 -18.22 6.39 -14.23
N CYS A 124 -18.45 5.10 -14.39
CA CYS A 124 -18.20 4.41 -15.64
C CYS A 124 -19.44 3.66 -16.12
N GLU A 125 -19.81 3.87 -17.37
CA GLU A 125 -20.68 2.95 -18.10
C GLU A 125 -19.89 1.67 -18.39
N ARG A 126 -20.49 0.50 -18.17
CA ARG A 126 -19.86 -0.78 -18.49
C ARG A 126 -19.69 -0.92 -20.01
N TYR A 127 -18.46 -0.88 -20.48
CA TYR A 127 -18.13 -0.90 -21.90
C TYR A 127 -17.99 -2.32 -22.45
N ALA A 128 -17.19 -3.19 -21.79
CA ALA A 128 -16.97 -4.58 -22.19
C ALA A 128 -16.49 -5.42 -20.98
N ILE A 129 -16.62 -6.74 -21.11
CA ILE A 129 -16.07 -7.73 -20.18
C ILE A 129 -15.31 -8.76 -21.01
N HIS A 130 -14.08 -9.05 -20.63
CA HIS A 130 -13.21 -10.02 -21.30
C HIS A 130 -12.73 -11.10 -20.34
N ASP A 131 -12.49 -12.31 -20.87
CA ASP A 131 -11.85 -13.38 -20.11
C ASP A 131 -10.37 -13.04 -19.90
N GLY A 132 -9.92 -13.05 -18.65
CA GLY A 132 -8.55 -12.80 -18.22
C GLY A 132 -7.94 -13.97 -17.44
N GLY A 133 -8.33 -15.21 -17.73
CA GLY A 133 -7.84 -16.39 -17.01
C GLY A 133 -8.65 -16.66 -15.74
N ASP A 134 -8.09 -16.53 -14.56
CA ASP A 134 -8.79 -16.65 -13.27
C ASP A 134 -9.59 -15.38 -12.88
N HIS A 135 -9.49 -14.32 -13.69
CA HIS A 135 -10.20 -13.05 -13.51
C HIS A 135 -11.06 -12.69 -14.72
N TRP A 136 -12.05 -11.83 -14.49
CA TRP A 136 -12.72 -11.06 -15.55
C TRP A 136 -12.08 -9.68 -15.65
N ILE A 137 -11.76 -9.25 -16.89
CA ILE A 137 -11.29 -7.89 -17.17
C ILE A 137 -12.53 -7.05 -17.51
N MET A 138 -12.80 -6.05 -16.68
CA MET A 138 -13.92 -5.13 -16.82
C MET A 138 -13.43 -3.84 -17.46
N LEU A 139 -13.96 -3.46 -18.63
CA LEU A 139 -13.74 -2.15 -19.24
C LEU A 139 -14.91 -1.22 -18.92
N GLY A 140 -14.58 0.01 -18.55
CA GLY A 140 -15.55 1.07 -18.31
C GLY A 140 -15.25 2.30 -19.14
N LYS A 141 -16.30 2.90 -19.73
CA LYS A 141 -16.24 4.22 -20.33
C LYS A 141 -16.57 5.25 -19.27
N VAL A 142 -15.64 6.14 -18.99
CA VAL A 142 -15.81 7.20 -18.00
C VAL A 142 -16.87 8.18 -18.51
N VAL A 143 -17.93 8.40 -17.73
CA VAL A 143 -19.03 9.32 -18.04
C VAL A 143 -19.05 10.54 -17.10
N ALA A 144 -18.46 10.42 -15.91
CA ALA A 144 -18.25 11.53 -14.99
C ALA A 144 -17.04 11.22 -14.09
N LEU A 145 -16.41 12.25 -13.58
CA LEU A 145 -15.31 12.15 -12.60
C LEU A 145 -15.30 13.33 -11.67
N ASP A 146 -14.70 13.14 -10.49
CA ASP A 146 -14.28 14.22 -9.61
C ASP A 146 -12.88 13.89 -9.06
N ASP A 147 -12.07 14.94 -8.91
CA ASP A 147 -10.72 14.88 -8.37
C ASP A 147 -10.62 15.87 -7.21
N VAL A 148 -10.47 15.34 -6.00
CA VAL A 148 -10.40 16.14 -4.77
C VAL A 148 -8.99 16.58 -4.46
N GLY A 149 -7.98 15.98 -5.14
CA GLY A 149 -6.57 16.31 -4.97
C GLY A 149 -5.97 15.81 -3.65
N ARG A 150 -6.61 14.87 -2.95
CA ARG A 150 -6.03 14.22 -1.76
C ARG A 150 -4.92 13.26 -2.13
N ALA A 151 -3.93 13.09 -1.23
CA ALA A 151 -2.89 12.09 -1.42
C ALA A 151 -3.49 10.69 -1.53
N PRO A 152 -3.17 9.88 -2.56
CA PRO A 152 -3.74 8.56 -2.74
C PRO A 152 -3.11 7.53 -1.79
N LEU A 153 -3.89 6.52 -1.41
CA LEU A 153 -3.40 5.32 -0.77
C LEU A 153 -2.69 4.46 -1.82
N LEU A 154 -1.44 4.09 -1.54
CA LEU A 154 -0.66 3.21 -2.40
C LEU A 154 -0.52 1.82 -1.78
N TYR A 155 -0.25 0.85 -2.67
CA TYR A 155 0.07 -0.53 -2.32
C TYR A 155 1.36 -0.96 -3.02
N HIS A 156 2.34 -1.44 -2.26
CA HIS A 156 3.64 -1.87 -2.76
C HIS A 156 4.22 -3.00 -1.90
N GLN A 157 4.64 -4.10 -2.54
CA GLN A 157 5.27 -5.24 -1.89
C GLN A 157 4.52 -5.75 -0.64
N GLY A 158 3.18 -5.86 -0.73
CA GLY A 158 2.37 -6.37 0.36
C GLY A 158 2.07 -5.36 1.48
N SER A 159 2.38 -4.09 1.29
CA SER A 159 2.17 -3.05 2.32
C SER A 159 1.50 -1.81 1.76
N TYR A 160 0.70 -1.14 2.59
CA TYR A 160 0.24 0.20 2.28
C TYR A 160 1.40 1.18 2.32
N ALA A 161 1.38 2.14 1.40
CA ALA A 161 2.42 3.13 1.21
C ALA A 161 1.81 4.52 0.91
N MET A 162 2.64 5.54 0.97
CA MET A 162 2.30 6.91 0.58
C MET A 162 3.21 7.38 -0.54
N ALA A 163 2.69 8.20 -1.44
CA ALA A 163 3.49 8.85 -2.46
C ALA A 163 4.34 9.97 -1.84
N LEU A 164 5.64 9.95 -2.10
CA LEU A 164 6.51 11.07 -1.84
C LEU A 164 6.94 11.67 -3.18
N PRO A 165 6.81 12.99 -3.40
CA PRO A 165 7.23 13.62 -4.64
C PRO A 165 8.69 13.33 -4.96
N HIS A 166 9.02 12.93 -6.18
CA HIS A 166 10.41 12.75 -6.58
C HIS A 166 11.05 14.12 -6.84
N SER A 167 12.14 14.46 -6.15
CA SER A 167 12.85 15.69 -6.49
C SER A 167 13.58 15.50 -7.82
N LEU A 168 13.22 16.30 -8.80
CA LEU A 168 13.91 16.34 -10.10
C LEU A 168 15.32 16.97 -9.99
N GLN A 169 15.65 17.55 -8.85
CA GLN A 169 16.95 18.19 -8.62
C GLN A 169 17.80 17.31 -7.70
N GLN A 170 18.63 16.49 -8.31
CA GLN A 170 19.83 15.91 -7.65
C GLN A 170 20.93 16.97 -7.54
N LYS A 171 20.68 18.14 -6.97
CA LYS A 171 21.79 18.94 -6.50
C LYS A 171 22.15 18.49 -5.11
N LYS A 172 23.27 17.82 -5.00
CA LYS A 172 23.95 17.40 -3.74
C LYS A 172 24.41 18.59 -2.88
N GLU A 173 24.26 19.80 -3.37
CA GLU A 173 24.77 21.01 -2.75
C GLU A 173 23.63 21.86 -2.22
N LEU A 174 23.79 22.35 -1.00
CA LEU A 174 22.93 23.38 -0.45
C LEU A 174 22.92 24.60 -1.39
N PRO A 175 21.81 25.36 -1.49
CA PRO A 175 21.72 26.51 -2.35
C PRO A 175 22.86 27.49 -2.11
N THR A 176 23.50 27.87 -3.18
CA THR A 176 24.52 28.93 -3.18
C THR A 176 23.88 30.33 -3.17
N GLU A 177 24.68 31.37 -2.95
CA GLU A 177 24.19 32.75 -2.98
C GLU A 177 23.57 33.15 -4.32
N SER A 178 23.93 32.48 -5.41
CA SER A 178 23.41 32.69 -6.77
C SER A 178 22.05 32.06 -7.02
N ASP A 179 21.55 31.20 -6.15
CA ASP A 179 20.25 30.52 -6.34
C ASP A 179 19.07 31.48 -6.11
N SER A 180 17.98 31.24 -6.84
CA SER A 180 16.80 32.10 -6.76
C SER A 180 16.20 32.14 -5.35
N ARG A 181 15.55 33.25 -4.99
CA ARG A 181 14.88 33.42 -3.70
C ARG A 181 13.85 32.34 -3.43
N LEU A 182 13.19 31.81 -4.48
CA LEU A 182 12.21 30.72 -4.36
C LEU A 182 12.88 29.40 -4.03
N GLN A 183 14.05 29.09 -4.63
CA GLN A 183 14.83 27.90 -4.32
C GLN A 183 15.30 27.89 -2.84
N LYS A 184 15.81 29.02 -2.35
CA LYS A 184 16.22 29.18 -0.96
C LYS A 184 15.05 28.96 0.02
N ARG A 185 13.84 29.41 -0.32
CA ARG A 185 12.63 29.19 0.48
C ARG A 185 12.21 27.72 0.50
N LEU A 186 12.31 27.04 -0.65
CA LEU A 186 11.92 25.63 -0.75
C LEU A 186 12.82 24.73 0.10
N VAL A 187 14.14 24.89 0.02
CA VAL A 187 15.08 24.06 0.75
C VAL A 187 15.06 24.28 2.27
N ASN A 188 14.51 25.41 2.73
CA ASN A 188 14.26 25.68 4.15
C ASN A 188 12.86 25.29 4.60
N ASN A 189 12.02 24.75 3.71
CA ASN A 189 10.69 24.25 4.09
C ASN A 189 10.80 22.92 4.82
N ILE A 190 10.19 22.82 6.00
CA ILE A 190 10.24 21.61 6.85
C ILE A 190 9.73 20.37 6.12
N TYR A 191 8.63 20.48 5.37
CA TYR A 191 8.09 19.35 4.59
C TYR A 191 9.10 18.86 3.54
N TYR A 192 9.75 19.79 2.83
CA TYR A 192 10.81 19.45 1.87
C TYR A 192 11.98 18.74 2.56
N LEU A 193 12.47 19.29 3.67
CA LEU A 193 13.59 18.71 4.43
C LEU A 193 13.27 17.31 4.97
N LEU A 194 12.10 17.12 5.55
CA LEU A 194 11.63 15.80 6.01
C LEU A 194 11.55 14.80 4.84
N THR A 195 11.00 15.23 3.70
CA THR A 195 10.90 14.37 2.51
C THR A 195 12.27 13.95 1.99
N GLN A 196 13.25 14.86 1.94
CA GLN A 196 14.62 14.55 1.51
C GLN A 196 15.34 13.65 2.54
N ALA A 197 15.14 13.89 3.83
CA ALA A 197 15.71 13.05 4.90
C ALA A 197 15.19 11.61 4.82
N VAL A 198 13.87 11.42 4.68
CA VAL A 198 13.26 10.09 4.51
C VAL A 198 13.81 9.38 3.27
N ARG A 199 13.94 10.07 2.13
CA ARG A 199 14.53 9.51 0.91
C ARG A 199 15.97 9.06 1.11
N THR A 200 16.79 9.92 1.72
CA THR A 200 18.20 9.62 1.97
C THR A 200 18.31 8.38 2.86
N TYR A 201 17.44 8.28 3.88
CA TYR A 201 17.37 7.12 4.74
C TYR A 201 16.99 5.85 3.94
N GLN A 202 15.88 5.89 3.20
CA GLN A 202 15.36 4.74 2.45
C GLN A 202 16.32 4.26 1.37
N HIS A 203 16.97 5.17 0.65
CA HIS A 203 17.92 4.84 -0.41
C HIS A 203 19.09 3.97 0.08
N ARG A 204 19.54 4.19 1.33
CA ARG A 204 20.62 3.41 1.95
C ARG A 204 20.10 2.17 2.68
N TYR A 205 18.95 2.28 3.35
CA TYR A 205 18.39 1.22 4.18
C TYR A 205 17.79 0.08 3.35
N GLN A 206 16.99 0.40 2.34
CA GLN A 206 16.20 -0.58 1.60
C GLN A 206 17.05 -1.68 0.92
N PRO A 207 18.16 -1.39 0.23
CA PRO A 207 19.01 -2.44 -0.34
C PRO A 207 19.61 -3.36 0.73
N ARG A 208 19.98 -2.82 1.89
CA ARG A 208 20.53 -3.60 3.00
C ARG A 208 19.47 -4.51 3.62
N GLN A 209 18.26 -3.99 3.83
CA GLN A 209 17.14 -4.76 4.34
C GLN A 209 16.77 -5.90 3.37
N LEU A 210 16.73 -5.65 2.07
CA LEU A 210 16.47 -6.69 1.07
C LEU A 210 17.59 -7.75 1.00
N ALA A 211 18.84 -7.37 1.28
CA ALA A 211 19.97 -8.29 1.35
C ALA A 211 19.84 -9.32 2.49
N THR A 212 19.02 -9.07 3.51
CA THR A 212 18.68 -10.07 4.55
C THR A 212 17.82 -11.22 4.02
N GLY A 213 17.35 -11.16 2.77
CA GLY A 213 16.44 -12.13 2.17
C GLY A 213 14.98 -11.98 2.61
N LEU A 214 14.66 -10.94 3.41
CA LEU A 214 13.32 -10.62 3.86
C LEU A 214 12.72 -9.50 3.00
N ARG A 215 11.42 -9.61 2.74
CA ARG A 215 10.64 -8.51 2.19
C ARG A 215 10.32 -7.49 3.27
N THR A 216 9.89 -6.32 2.85
CA THR A 216 9.44 -5.27 3.78
C THR A 216 8.29 -5.74 4.68
N SER A 217 7.34 -6.52 4.16
CA SER A 217 6.25 -7.11 4.94
C SER A 217 6.75 -8.14 5.97
N GLU A 218 7.64 -9.05 5.54
CA GLU A 218 8.23 -10.06 6.41
C GLU A 218 9.11 -9.44 7.51
N ALA A 219 9.97 -8.46 7.15
CA ALA A 219 10.79 -7.74 8.10
C ALA A 219 9.94 -6.98 9.14
N ARG A 220 8.88 -6.30 8.68
CA ARG A 220 7.95 -5.59 9.58
C ARG A 220 7.25 -6.54 10.55
N MET A 221 6.86 -7.73 10.09
CA MET A 221 6.25 -8.75 10.95
C MET A 221 7.22 -9.23 12.03
N LEU A 222 8.50 -9.52 11.69
CA LEU A 222 9.48 -9.96 12.68
C LEU A 222 9.72 -8.90 13.76
N LEU A 223 9.74 -7.61 13.40
CA LEU A 223 9.99 -6.51 14.34
C LEU A 223 8.84 -6.28 15.35
N VAL A 224 7.62 -6.79 15.08
CA VAL A 224 6.47 -6.65 16.01
C VAL A 224 6.17 -7.93 16.81
N LEU A 225 6.86 -9.04 16.51
CA LEU A 225 6.60 -10.35 17.14
C LEU A 225 7.45 -10.65 18.38
N GLU A 226 8.15 -9.68 18.93
CA GLU A 226 9.09 -9.88 20.06
C GLU A 226 8.42 -10.56 21.26
N ASP A 227 7.20 -10.12 21.63
CA ASP A 227 6.44 -10.65 22.77
C ASP A 227 5.43 -11.77 22.40
N GLY A 228 5.34 -12.13 21.12
CA GLY A 228 4.34 -13.05 20.61
C GLY A 228 2.94 -12.42 20.48
N LEU A 229 2.30 -12.61 19.32
CA LEU A 229 0.98 -12.04 19.01
C LEU A 229 0.09 -13.09 18.37
N ASP A 230 -1.21 -13.04 18.64
CA ASP A 230 -2.20 -13.75 17.84
C ASP A 230 -2.42 -13.05 16.49
N LEU A 231 -3.14 -13.70 15.58
CA LEU A 231 -3.38 -13.16 14.23
C LEU A 231 -4.13 -11.82 14.26
N ALA A 232 -5.09 -11.65 15.17
CA ALA A 232 -5.89 -10.45 15.29
C ALA A 232 -5.04 -9.25 15.78
N ALA A 233 -4.18 -9.48 16.77
CA ALA A 233 -3.23 -8.49 17.27
C ALA A 233 -2.20 -8.11 16.20
N LEU A 234 -1.72 -9.08 15.41
CA LEU A 234 -0.82 -8.83 14.28
C LEU A 234 -1.46 -7.91 13.23
N HIS A 235 -2.72 -8.12 12.88
CA HIS A 235 -3.45 -7.23 11.96
C HIS A 235 -3.49 -5.79 12.47
N GLY A 236 -3.60 -5.59 13.79
CA GLY A 236 -3.57 -4.27 14.40
C GLY A 236 -2.16 -3.65 14.51
N ALA A 237 -1.13 -4.47 14.67
CA ALA A 237 0.24 -4.01 14.89
C ALA A 237 0.96 -3.57 13.60
N VAL A 238 0.53 -4.08 12.44
CA VAL A 238 1.15 -3.77 11.14
C VAL A 238 0.17 -3.04 10.22
N ASN A 239 0.65 -2.00 9.54
CA ASN A 239 -0.13 -1.27 8.53
C ASN A 239 -0.10 -2.03 7.19
N MET A 240 -0.72 -3.21 7.16
CA MET A 240 -0.78 -4.10 6.00
C MET A 240 -2.19 -4.65 5.83
N PRO A 241 -2.63 -4.95 4.59
CA PRO A 241 -3.86 -5.72 4.37
C PRO A 241 -3.78 -7.07 5.07
N GLU A 242 -4.90 -7.54 5.63
CA GLU A 242 -4.94 -8.80 6.38
C GLU A 242 -4.45 -10.00 5.59
N ARG A 243 -4.86 -10.09 4.33
CA ARG A 243 -4.38 -11.13 3.42
C ARG A 243 -2.85 -11.15 3.29
N GLU A 244 -2.21 -9.99 3.34
CA GLU A 244 -0.74 -9.89 3.27
C GLU A 244 -0.09 -10.26 4.60
N VAL A 245 -0.75 -9.96 5.72
CA VAL A 245 -0.32 -10.44 7.05
C VAL A 245 -0.33 -11.97 7.06
N GLU A 246 -1.44 -12.58 6.62
CA GLU A 246 -1.57 -14.04 6.52
C GLU A 246 -0.50 -14.67 5.62
N GLN A 247 -0.24 -14.06 4.45
CA GLN A 247 0.82 -14.52 3.55
C GLN A 247 2.22 -14.36 4.14
N ALA A 248 2.49 -13.25 4.83
CA ALA A 248 3.77 -13.03 5.49
C ALA A 248 3.98 -14.05 6.62
N VAL A 249 2.93 -14.34 7.43
CA VAL A 249 2.94 -15.41 8.44
C VAL A 249 3.27 -16.76 7.80
N GLU A 250 2.58 -17.14 6.72
CA GLU A 250 2.83 -18.43 6.03
C GLU A 250 4.29 -18.53 5.55
N ILE A 251 4.84 -17.44 4.99
CA ILE A 251 6.23 -17.43 4.52
C ILE A 251 7.21 -17.51 5.68
N LEU A 252 6.97 -16.79 6.78
CA LEU A 252 7.85 -16.79 7.94
C LEU A 252 7.83 -18.14 8.67
N LEU A 253 6.66 -18.81 8.76
CA LEU A 253 6.55 -20.20 9.25
C LEU A 253 7.39 -21.15 8.40
N ARG A 254 7.31 -21.06 7.06
CA ARG A 254 8.07 -21.90 6.14
C ARG A 254 9.58 -21.63 6.19
N LYS A 255 9.98 -20.39 6.49
CA LYS A 255 11.39 -20.03 6.73
C LYS A 255 11.86 -20.41 8.12
N GLU A 256 10.99 -21.02 8.93
CA GLU A 256 11.26 -21.38 10.32
C GLU A 256 11.69 -20.18 11.19
N LEU A 257 11.28 -18.97 10.82
CA LEU A 257 11.58 -17.74 11.58
C LEU A 257 10.56 -17.48 12.68
N ILE A 258 9.35 -18.03 12.54
CA ILE A 258 8.30 -17.98 13.56
C ILE A 258 7.71 -19.36 13.80
N SER A 259 7.11 -19.57 14.96
CA SER A 259 6.33 -20.75 15.33
C SER A 259 4.96 -20.34 15.84
N LEU A 260 3.98 -21.24 15.72
CA LEU A 260 2.65 -21.06 16.29
C LEU A 260 2.53 -21.91 17.58
N GLN A 261 2.33 -21.25 18.71
CA GLN A 261 2.16 -21.88 20.03
C GLN A 261 0.96 -21.25 20.73
N ASP A 262 0.02 -22.04 21.18
CA ASP A 262 -1.19 -21.58 21.91
C ASP A 262 -1.91 -20.39 21.21
N GLN A 263 -2.14 -20.52 19.90
CA GLN A 263 -2.75 -19.48 19.05
C GLN A 263 -1.90 -18.20 18.87
N HIS A 264 -0.68 -18.15 19.40
CA HIS A 264 0.23 -17.01 19.26
C HIS A 264 1.41 -17.35 18.35
N TYR A 265 1.72 -16.44 17.46
CA TYR A 265 2.96 -16.48 16.66
C TYR A 265 4.11 -15.93 17.49
N ARG A 266 5.19 -16.67 17.58
CA ARG A 266 6.40 -16.31 18.32
C ARG A 266 7.61 -16.46 17.44
N LEU A 267 8.62 -15.66 17.69
CA LEU A 267 9.92 -15.83 17.04
C LEU A 267 10.53 -17.17 17.46
N THR A 268 11.14 -17.88 16.51
CA THR A 268 12.07 -18.98 16.81
C THR A 268 13.44 -18.40 17.19
N GLU A 269 14.39 -19.24 17.59
CA GLU A 269 15.77 -18.83 17.80
C GLU A 269 16.35 -18.16 16.54
N GLN A 270 16.12 -18.76 15.37
CA GLN A 270 16.50 -18.17 14.08
C GLN A 270 15.77 -16.86 13.80
N GLY A 271 14.49 -16.76 14.18
CA GLY A 271 13.69 -15.53 14.06
C GLY A 271 14.22 -14.41 14.93
N HIS A 272 14.62 -14.68 16.16
CA HIS A 272 15.26 -13.70 17.04
C HIS A 272 16.56 -13.17 16.44
N LEU A 273 17.45 -14.05 15.99
CA LEU A 273 18.70 -13.64 15.31
C LEU A 273 18.43 -12.75 14.09
N GLN A 274 17.39 -13.07 13.32
CA GLN A 274 17.04 -12.27 12.15
C GLN A 274 16.41 -10.92 12.53
N ALA A 275 15.61 -10.87 13.60
CA ALA A 275 15.05 -9.61 14.12
C ALA A 275 16.16 -8.71 14.69
N GLU A 276 17.10 -9.26 15.47
CA GLU A 276 18.27 -8.54 15.97
C GLU A 276 19.09 -7.97 14.80
N ALA A 277 19.36 -8.76 13.75
CA ALA A 277 20.08 -8.28 12.57
C ALA A 277 19.36 -7.12 11.86
N LEU A 278 18.02 -7.08 11.85
CA LEU A 278 17.24 -5.95 11.33
C LEU A 278 17.34 -4.72 12.24
N HIS A 279 17.34 -4.90 13.56
CA HIS A 279 17.55 -3.79 14.52
C HIS A 279 18.95 -3.21 14.39
N ASP A 280 20.00 -4.05 14.36
CA ASP A 280 21.39 -3.62 14.18
C ASP A 280 21.57 -2.84 12.88
N LEU A 281 20.94 -3.32 11.80
CA LEU A 281 20.96 -2.63 10.51
C LEU A 281 20.33 -1.24 10.59
N ALA A 282 19.21 -1.10 11.31
CA ALA A 282 18.54 0.18 11.52
C ALA A 282 19.37 1.12 12.41
N GLU A 283 20.00 0.61 13.47
CA GLU A 283 20.89 1.37 14.34
C GLU A 283 22.15 1.84 13.61
N GLN A 284 22.80 0.95 12.86
CA GLN A 284 23.95 1.29 12.03
C GLN A 284 23.59 2.39 11.02
N GLN A 285 22.46 2.27 10.36
CA GLN A 285 21.95 3.28 9.43
C GLN A 285 21.74 4.63 10.13
N GLN A 286 21.19 4.61 11.34
CA GLN A 286 20.99 5.83 12.13
C GLN A 286 22.34 6.46 12.50
N GLN A 287 23.32 5.66 12.95
CA GLN A 287 24.67 6.12 13.27
C GLN A 287 25.38 6.74 12.06
N GLU A 288 25.30 6.09 10.89
CA GLU A 288 25.87 6.62 9.64
C GLU A 288 25.26 7.96 9.21
N LEU A 289 23.98 8.17 9.49
CA LEU A 289 23.28 9.41 9.10
C LEU A 289 23.44 10.53 10.15
N LEU A 290 23.46 10.18 11.41
CA LEU A 290 23.42 11.13 12.52
C LEU A 290 24.73 11.20 13.31
N GLY A 291 25.75 10.42 12.94
CA GLY A 291 27.00 10.33 13.68
C GLY A 291 27.85 11.61 13.71
N SER A 292 27.52 12.62 12.87
CA SER A 292 28.13 13.96 12.93
C SER A 292 27.48 14.90 13.94
N PHE A 293 26.37 14.49 14.57
CA PHE A 293 25.62 15.26 15.57
C PHE A 293 25.86 14.68 16.94
N ASP A 294 25.86 15.53 17.98
CA ASP A 294 25.94 15.08 19.35
C ASP A 294 24.64 14.44 19.87
N ALA A 295 24.73 13.77 21.02
CA ALA A 295 23.59 13.05 21.58
C ALA A 295 22.40 13.97 21.94
N GLU A 296 22.67 15.21 22.34
CA GLU A 296 21.64 16.19 22.70
C GLU A 296 20.87 16.63 21.42
N GLN A 297 21.57 16.93 20.35
CA GLN A 297 20.96 17.27 19.05
C GLN A 297 20.09 16.15 18.52
N VAL A 298 20.55 14.90 18.61
CA VAL A 298 19.78 13.73 18.20
C VAL A 298 18.54 13.54 19.08
N ALA A 299 18.65 13.74 20.38
CA ALA A 299 17.53 13.67 21.30
C ALA A 299 16.48 14.77 21.02
N VAL A 300 16.91 16.00 20.76
CA VAL A 300 16.03 17.10 20.37
C VAL A 300 15.27 16.77 19.08
N LEU A 301 15.96 16.26 18.05
CA LEU A 301 15.34 15.85 16.80
C LEU A 301 14.26 14.78 17.03
N LYS A 302 14.57 13.73 17.80
CA LYS A 302 13.61 12.66 18.14
C LYS A 302 12.39 13.21 18.86
N ASN A 303 12.57 14.09 19.85
CA ASN A 303 11.49 14.71 20.60
C ASN A 303 10.57 15.55 19.71
N ILE A 304 11.14 16.34 18.78
CA ILE A 304 10.37 17.15 17.84
C ILE A 304 9.53 16.24 16.93
N LEU A 305 10.13 15.22 16.34
CA LEU A 305 9.43 14.28 15.45
C LEU A 305 8.31 13.54 16.20
N GLN A 306 8.57 13.05 17.41
CA GLN A 306 7.54 12.41 18.26
C GLN A 306 6.41 13.36 18.59
N SER A 307 6.69 14.63 18.88
CA SER A 307 5.67 15.64 19.17
C SER A 307 4.77 15.91 17.96
N ILE A 308 5.37 15.98 16.75
CA ILE A 308 4.59 16.13 15.49
C ILE A 308 3.68 14.93 15.28
N ILE A 309 4.18 13.70 15.50
CA ILE A 309 3.42 12.46 15.32
C ILE A 309 2.22 12.38 16.28
N ARG A 310 2.37 12.87 17.50
CA ARG A 310 1.30 12.87 18.53
C ARG A 310 0.20 13.90 18.29
N GLN A 311 0.36 14.83 17.35
CA GLN A 311 -0.67 15.84 16.98
C GLN A 311 -1.78 15.30 16.07
N ARG A 312 -1.79 13.98 15.83
CA ARG A 312 -2.84 13.29 15.06
C ARG A 312 -4.12 13.10 15.85
#